data_c66b3cff64b881997073704221b9d00d
#
_entry.id   c66b3cff64b881997073704221b9d00d
#
_cell.length_a   1.000
_cell.length_b   1.000
_cell.length_c   1.000
_cell.angle_alpha   90.00
_cell.angle_beta   90.00
_cell.angle_gamma   90.00
#
_symmetry.space_group_name_H-M   'P 1'
#
loop_
_entity.id
_entity.type
_entity.pdbx_description
1 polymer ?
#
loop_
_entity_poly.entity_id
_entity_poly.type
_entity_poly.pdbx_seq_one_letter_code
_entity_poly.pdbx_strand_id
1 'polypeptide(L)'
;MDIHKNTLVYTAYAVFNVMVAKEVNDLVQEPYMDEPFHIPQAQAYCKGEWDYWDPKLTTPPGLYILSVVLKKVFLFKCTIPILRMNNLLLNLMLPPLISHCLALYRSDRPPRSLIQPTVESIAISAFPIAWFFSFLYYTELGSVVFVLATILAAGRGAHVLAALTGAASCTFRQTNIVWVAYAAAFGILQDMRRRRTRSQVSSDSNEPVLYDPMALDASLSDIPKILSSVPAILPLLINTAWPYVVPVAGFASFVFWNGGIVLGDKSNHAPTLHVPQLYYFVAFASLFGFPVLISAETGTMSLIGEVTRRMSGGTSRLITSVALTGLIMISIHWFT
;
A
#
# COMPACT_ATOMS: atom_id res chain seq x y z
N MET A 1 10.23 20.33 22.36
CA MET A 1 9.16 21.23 21.84
C MET A 1 8.33 20.55 20.74
N ASP A 2 8.90 19.71 19.90
CA ASP A 2 8.16 19.04 18.79
C ASP A 2 7.16 17.96 19.22
N ILE A 3 7.40 17.27 20.33
CA ILE A 3 6.54 16.17 20.81
C ILE A 3 5.14 16.66 21.16
N HIS A 4 5.05 17.72 21.95
CA HIS A 4 3.75 18.32 22.33
C HIS A 4 3.00 18.88 21.11
N LYS A 5 3.71 19.49 20.17
CA LYS A 5 3.14 20.02 18.93
C LYS A 5 2.51 18.89 18.08
N ASN A 6 3.22 17.80 17.88
CA ASN A 6 2.73 16.66 17.09
C ASN A 6 1.48 16.01 17.72
N THR A 7 1.51 15.84 19.05
CA THR A 7 0.34 15.30 19.78
C THR A 7 -0.86 16.23 19.66
N LEU A 8 -0.67 17.55 19.80
CA LEU A 8 -1.75 18.52 19.66
C LEU A 8 -2.35 18.48 18.24
N VAL A 9 -1.52 18.49 17.20
CA VAL A 9 -1.98 18.44 15.81
C VAL A 9 -2.71 17.13 15.51
N TYR A 10 -2.22 16.00 16.02
CA TYR A 10 -2.91 14.73 15.85
C TYR A 10 -4.24 14.67 16.59
N THR A 11 -4.30 15.20 17.80
CA THR A 11 -5.57 15.32 18.55
C THR A 11 -6.57 16.21 17.80
N ALA A 12 -6.13 17.35 17.29
CA ALA A 12 -6.97 18.22 16.48
C ALA A 12 -7.48 17.53 15.21
N TYR A 13 -6.61 16.78 14.52
CA TYR A 13 -6.98 15.94 13.37
C TYR A 13 -8.05 14.91 13.76
N ALA A 14 -7.86 14.19 14.86
CA ALA A 14 -8.81 13.19 15.33
C ALA A 14 -10.17 13.80 15.66
N VAL A 15 -10.19 14.89 16.43
CA VAL A 15 -11.41 15.60 16.78
C VAL A 15 -12.13 16.12 15.54
N PHE A 16 -11.40 16.73 14.61
CA PHE A 16 -11.96 17.21 13.35
C PHE A 16 -12.63 16.09 12.55
N ASN A 17 -11.94 14.93 12.41
CA ASN A 17 -12.50 13.77 11.69
C ASN A 17 -13.76 13.21 12.38
N VAL A 18 -13.80 13.19 13.72
CA VAL A 18 -15.01 12.77 14.47
C VAL A 18 -16.16 13.76 14.23
N MET A 19 -15.88 15.06 14.20
CA MET A 19 -16.90 16.10 13.91
C MET A 19 -17.45 15.93 12.48
N VAL A 20 -16.57 15.75 11.49
CA VAL A 20 -16.96 15.51 10.09
C VAL A 20 -17.76 14.21 9.96
N ALA A 21 -17.34 13.13 10.64
CA ALA A 21 -18.06 11.86 10.61
C ALA A 21 -19.49 12.00 11.19
N LYS A 22 -19.64 12.80 12.26
CA LYS A 22 -20.96 13.11 12.81
C LYS A 22 -21.80 13.85 11.77
N GLU A 23 -21.27 14.93 11.20
CA GLU A 23 -21.99 15.75 10.21
C GLU A 23 -22.39 14.92 8.97
N VAL A 24 -21.49 14.07 8.46
CA VAL A 24 -21.78 13.15 7.35
C VAL A 24 -22.92 12.20 7.71
N ASN A 25 -22.94 11.63 8.92
CA ASN A 25 -24.02 10.74 9.33
C ASN A 25 -25.37 11.47 9.55
N ASP A 26 -25.32 12.72 9.95
CA ASP A 26 -26.53 13.54 10.14
C ASP A 26 -27.14 13.97 8.79
N LEU A 27 -26.29 14.27 7.79
CA LEU A 27 -26.69 14.70 6.45
C LEU A 27 -26.99 13.53 5.50
N VAL A 28 -26.20 12.47 5.55
CA VAL A 28 -26.25 11.29 4.67
C VAL A 28 -26.74 10.09 5.47
N GLN A 29 -28.02 10.06 5.80
CA GLN A 29 -28.63 9.01 6.63
C GLN A 29 -28.79 7.69 5.88
N GLU A 30 -28.96 7.73 4.57
CA GLU A 30 -29.09 6.57 3.71
C GLU A 30 -27.72 6.08 3.21
N PRO A 31 -27.61 4.79 2.85
CA PRO A 31 -26.40 4.26 2.21
C PRO A 31 -26.05 5.01 0.92
N TYR A 32 -24.76 5.37 0.76
CA TYR A 32 -24.27 6.17 -0.36
C TYR A 32 -23.26 5.39 -1.22
N MET A 33 -23.28 5.59 -2.53
CA MET A 33 -22.46 4.89 -3.54
C MET A 33 -22.64 3.35 -3.45
N ASP A 34 -21.63 2.56 -3.05
CA ASP A 34 -21.71 1.10 -2.93
C ASP A 34 -22.11 0.63 -1.53
N GLU A 35 -22.32 1.53 -0.58
CA GLU A 35 -22.82 1.17 0.76
C GLU A 35 -24.15 0.39 0.73
N PRO A 36 -25.09 0.60 -0.25
CA PRO A 36 -26.29 -0.24 -0.39
C PRO A 36 -26.01 -1.74 -0.51
N PHE A 37 -24.81 -2.13 -0.91
CA PHE A 37 -24.37 -3.53 -1.00
C PHE A 37 -23.55 -3.93 0.24
N HIS A 38 -22.61 -3.07 0.67
CA HIS A 38 -21.72 -3.34 1.78
C HIS A 38 -22.42 -3.38 3.14
N ILE A 39 -23.36 -2.46 3.40
CA ILE A 39 -24.03 -2.35 4.70
C ILE A 39 -24.96 -3.54 4.98
N PRO A 40 -25.88 -3.96 4.08
CA PRO A 40 -26.69 -5.14 4.31
C PRO A 40 -25.86 -6.41 4.50
N GLN A 41 -24.78 -6.57 3.73
CA GLN A 41 -23.84 -7.68 3.86
C GLN A 41 -23.22 -7.73 5.27
N ALA A 42 -22.75 -6.58 5.78
CA ALA A 42 -22.21 -6.49 7.13
C ALA A 42 -23.27 -6.77 8.20
N GLN A 43 -24.49 -6.27 7.99
CA GLN A 43 -25.60 -6.50 8.92
C GLN A 43 -26.03 -7.97 8.99
N ALA A 44 -26.03 -8.69 7.85
CA ALA A 44 -26.26 -10.13 7.81
C ALA A 44 -25.18 -10.88 8.62
N TYR A 45 -23.90 -10.59 8.40
CA TYR A 45 -22.80 -11.18 9.18
C TYR A 45 -22.88 -10.82 10.67
N CYS A 46 -23.30 -9.61 11.00
CA CYS A 46 -23.54 -9.21 12.39
C CYS A 46 -24.66 -10.02 13.07
N LYS A 47 -25.64 -10.52 12.32
CA LYS A 47 -26.69 -11.42 12.83
C LYS A 47 -26.25 -12.88 12.89
N GLY A 48 -25.13 -13.22 12.28
CA GLY A 48 -24.62 -14.60 12.18
C GLY A 48 -25.05 -15.33 10.91
N GLU A 49 -25.58 -14.61 9.94
CA GLU A 49 -26.02 -15.14 8.64
C GLU A 49 -24.80 -15.24 7.69
N TRP A 50 -23.90 -16.19 7.95
CA TRP A 50 -22.61 -16.32 7.25
C TRP A 50 -22.73 -16.81 5.82
N ASP A 51 -23.83 -17.49 5.48
CA ASP A 51 -24.10 -18.01 4.13
C ASP A 51 -24.67 -16.94 3.18
N TYR A 52 -25.05 -15.77 3.73
CA TYR A 52 -25.54 -14.65 2.91
C TYR A 52 -24.40 -14.00 2.17
N TRP A 53 -24.53 -13.88 0.85
CA TRP A 53 -23.60 -13.15 0.00
C TRP A 53 -24.34 -12.41 -1.12
N ASP A 54 -24.16 -11.10 -1.20
CA ASP A 54 -24.70 -10.31 -2.31
C ASP A 54 -23.80 -10.53 -3.56
N PRO A 55 -24.36 -11.03 -4.69
CA PRO A 55 -23.58 -11.31 -5.90
C PRO A 55 -22.94 -10.08 -6.53
N LYS A 56 -23.38 -8.88 -6.20
CA LYS A 56 -22.78 -7.62 -6.68
C LYS A 56 -21.46 -7.28 -5.96
N LEU A 57 -21.21 -7.91 -4.83
CA LEU A 57 -19.96 -7.71 -4.08
C LEU A 57 -18.82 -8.53 -4.70
N THR A 58 -17.83 -7.81 -5.19
CA THR A 58 -16.65 -8.37 -5.88
C THR A 58 -15.40 -8.47 -5.01
N THR A 59 -15.43 -7.84 -3.83
CA THR A 59 -14.33 -7.82 -2.85
C THR A 59 -14.54 -8.85 -1.74
N PRO A 60 -13.49 -9.42 -1.15
CA PRO A 60 -13.59 -10.38 -0.07
C PRO A 60 -14.18 -9.79 1.23
N PRO A 61 -14.54 -10.66 2.21
CA PRO A 61 -15.35 -10.27 3.37
C PRO A 61 -14.60 -9.57 4.51
N GLY A 62 -13.35 -9.13 4.32
CA GLY A 62 -12.50 -8.58 5.39
C GLY A 62 -13.13 -7.41 6.15
N LEU A 63 -13.80 -6.50 5.45
CA LEU A 63 -14.50 -5.36 6.06
C LEU A 63 -15.64 -5.84 6.98
N TYR A 64 -16.41 -6.85 6.57
CA TYR A 64 -17.55 -7.38 7.33
C TYR A 64 -17.07 -8.17 8.54
N ILE A 65 -16.00 -8.97 8.38
CA ILE A 65 -15.36 -9.70 9.47
C ILE A 65 -14.83 -8.73 10.53
N LEU A 66 -14.15 -7.65 10.10
CA LEU A 66 -13.69 -6.58 11.00
C LEU A 66 -14.87 -6.01 11.79
N SER A 67 -16.00 -5.72 11.14
CA SER A 67 -17.20 -5.20 11.79
C SER A 67 -17.76 -6.16 12.83
N VAL A 68 -17.78 -7.46 12.54
CA VAL A 68 -18.21 -8.48 13.51
C VAL A 68 -17.27 -8.57 14.70
N VAL A 69 -15.96 -8.49 14.47
CA VAL A 69 -14.94 -8.48 15.54
C VAL A 69 -15.16 -7.25 16.44
N LEU A 70 -15.27 -6.06 15.86
CA LEU A 70 -15.48 -4.81 16.60
C LEU A 70 -16.83 -4.84 17.34
N LYS A 71 -17.90 -5.39 16.72
CA LYS A 71 -19.18 -5.60 17.39
C LYS A 71 -19.03 -6.48 18.64
N LYS A 72 -18.29 -7.58 18.55
CA LYS A 72 -18.09 -8.50 19.69
C LYS A 72 -17.25 -7.86 20.80
N VAL A 73 -16.25 -7.06 20.44
CA VAL A 73 -15.36 -6.39 21.40
C VAL A 73 -16.08 -5.24 22.12
N PHE A 74 -16.81 -4.40 21.39
CA PHE A 74 -17.43 -3.18 21.91
C PHE A 74 -18.93 -3.32 22.17
N LEU A 75 -19.55 -4.47 21.90
CA LEU A 75 -20.95 -4.79 22.16
C LEU A 75 -21.95 -3.81 21.51
N PHE A 76 -21.64 -3.27 20.35
CA PHE A 76 -22.52 -2.34 19.65
C PHE A 76 -23.44 -3.02 18.61
N LYS A 77 -24.43 -2.28 18.09
CA LYS A 77 -25.30 -2.71 17.00
C LYS A 77 -24.71 -2.28 15.65
N CYS A 78 -24.85 -3.09 14.60
CA CYS A 78 -24.36 -2.80 13.26
C CYS A 78 -25.31 -1.85 12.50
N THR A 79 -25.48 -0.63 13.03
CA THR A 79 -26.21 0.47 12.36
C THR A 79 -25.27 1.16 11.36
N ILE A 80 -25.84 1.92 10.42
CA ILE A 80 -25.07 2.65 9.40
C ILE A 80 -23.97 3.51 10.03
N PRO A 81 -24.27 4.41 11.02
CA PRO A 81 -23.23 5.24 11.62
C PRO A 81 -22.13 4.43 12.31
N ILE A 82 -22.48 3.33 12.95
CA ILE A 82 -21.51 2.46 13.64
C ILE A 82 -20.62 1.70 12.62
N LEU A 83 -21.19 1.24 11.52
CA LEU A 83 -20.39 0.60 10.46
C LEU A 83 -19.41 1.60 9.83
N ARG A 84 -19.83 2.83 9.57
CA ARG A 84 -18.96 3.92 9.08
C ARG A 84 -17.84 4.27 10.06
N MET A 85 -18.09 4.15 11.38
CA MET A 85 -17.05 4.34 12.40
C MET A 85 -15.85 3.36 12.23
N ASN A 86 -16.04 2.18 11.64
CA ASN A 86 -14.92 1.27 11.38
C ASN A 86 -13.87 1.94 10.50
N ASN A 87 -14.30 2.64 9.44
CA ASN A 87 -13.39 3.34 8.56
C ASN A 87 -12.79 4.60 9.22
N LEU A 88 -13.56 5.29 10.04
CA LEU A 88 -13.00 6.37 10.85
C LEU A 88 -11.88 5.89 11.78
N LEU A 89 -12.06 4.74 12.45
CA LEU A 89 -11.02 4.15 13.30
C LEU A 89 -9.78 3.77 12.49
N LEU A 90 -9.97 3.17 11.30
CA LEU A 90 -8.87 2.86 10.38
C LEU A 90 -8.15 4.12 9.91
N ASN A 91 -8.88 5.20 9.61
CA ASN A 91 -8.29 6.49 9.26
C ASN A 91 -7.43 7.07 10.38
N LEU A 92 -7.85 6.97 11.62
CA LEU A 92 -7.06 7.42 12.76
C LEU A 92 -5.79 6.58 12.98
N MET A 93 -5.73 5.35 12.45
CA MET A 93 -4.51 4.53 12.46
C MET A 93 -3.51 4.92 11.35
N LEU A 94 -3.94 5.62 10.29
CA LEU A 94 -3.07 5.96 9.16
C LEU A 94 -1.90 6.89 9.55
N PRO A 95 -2.07 8.03 10.26
CA PRO A 95 -0.96 8.92 10.55
C PRO A 95 0.20 8.26 11.29
N PRO A 96 -0.02 7.51 12.40
CA PRO A 96 1.08 6.80 13.06
C PRO A 96 1.70 5.73 12.15
N LEU A 97 0.90 5.00 11.38
CA LEU A 97 1.40 3.95 10.50
C LEU A 97 2.27 4.53 9.37
N ILE A 98 1.81 5.59 8.71
CA ILE A 98 2.57 6.32 7.68
C ILE A 98 3.86 6.89 8.28
N SER A 99 3.81 7.49 9.47
CA SER A 99 5.00 8.02 10.14
C SER A 99 6.09 6.95 10.32
N HIS A 100 5.70 5.74 10.71
CA HIS A 100 6.62 4.62 10.85
C HIS A 100 7.10 4.06 9.50
N CYS A 101 6.24 4.04 8.48
CA CYS A 101 6.65 3.66 7.13
C CYS A 101 7.67 4.65 6.56
N LEU A 102 7.44 5.95 6.70
CA LEU A 102 8.40 6.98 6.26
C LEU A 102 9.77 6.82 6.94
N ALA A 103 9.80 6.44 8.21
CA ALA A 103 11.04 6.20 8.92
C ALA A 103 11.86 5.00 8.39
N LEU A 104 11.24 4.06 7.64
CA LEU A 104 11.97 2.99 6.98
C LEU A 104 12.84 3.49 5.80
N TYR A 105 12.40 4.57 5.16
CA TYR A 105 13.06 5.13 3.97
C TYR A 105 13.99 6.32 4.30
N ARG A 106 13.91 6.83 5.53
CA ARG A 106 14.68 8.00 5.99
C ARG A 106 15.58 7.60 7.14
N SER A 107 16.84 7.30 6.82
CA SER A 107 17.84 6.85 7.81
C SER A 107 18.23 7.92 8.85
N ASP A 108 17.98 9.19 8.55
CA ASP A 108 18.29 10.34 9.41
C ASP A 108 17.25 10.63 10.50
N ARG A 109 16.08 9.99 10.43
CA ARG A 109 15.00 10.19 11.40
C ARG A 109 14.80 8.95 12.27
N PRO A 110 14.92 9.09 13.60
CA PRO A 110 14.67 7.98 14.50
C PRO A 110 13.21 7.53 14.43
N PRO A 111 12.91 6.25 14.68
CA PRO A 111 11.55 5.75 14.79
C PRO A 111 10.76 6.55 15.81
N ARG A 112 9.57 7.02 15.42
CA ARG A 112 8.71 7.74 16.34
C ARG A 112 7.76 6.79 17.05
N SER A 113 7.29 7.22 18.22
CA SER A 113 6.25 6.47 18.94
C SER A 113 4.97 6.36 18.09
N LEU A 114 4.26 5.23 18.19
CA LEU A 114 2.96 5.02 17.56
C LEU A 114 1.92 6.10 17.94
N ILE A 115 2.10 6.73 19.10
CA ILE A 115 1.15 7.74 19.62
C ILE A 115 1.47 9.16 19.12
N GLN A 116 2.60 9.33 18.41
CA GLN A 116 3.09 10.66 18.02
C GLN A 116 3.46 10.70 16.54
N PRO A 117 2.44 10.69 15.65
CA PRO A 117 2.68 10.82 14.22
C PRO A 117 3.30 12.17 13.88
N THR A 118 4.01 12.23 12.75
CA THR A 118 4.55 13.48 12.23
C THR A 118 3.44 14.30 11.58
N VAL A 119 3.58 15.64 11.56
CA VAL A 119 2.65 16.53 10.84
C VAL A 119 2.54 16.14 9.36
N GLU A 120 3.65 15.74 8.76
CA GLU A 120 3.71 15.24 7.39
C GLU A 120 2.83 13.98 7.20
N SER A 121 2.92 13.01 8.12
CA SER A 121 2.08 11.80 8.02
C SER A 121 0.59 12.10 8.22
N ILE A 122 0.25 13.10 9.02
CA ILE A 122 -1.13 13.59 9.16
C ILE A 122 -1.60 14.21 7.83
N ALA A 123 -0.77 15.04 7.20
CA ALA A 123 -1.09 15.64 5.90
C ALA A 123 -1.29 14.59 4.80
N ILE A 124 -0.44 13.54 4.78
CA ILE A 124 -0.60 12.41 3.84
C ILE A 124 -1.89 11.64 4.12
N SER A 125 -2.26 11.45 5.40
CA SER A 125 -3.50 10.76 5.77
C SER A 125 -4.75 11.55 5.38
N ALA A 126 -4.63 12.88 5.26
CA ALA A 126 -5.69 13.76 4.78
C ALA A 126 -5.75 13.84 3.24
N PHE A 127 -5.08 12.93 2.52
CA PHE A 127 -5.18 12.87 1.06
C PHE A 127 -6.66 12.73 0.63
N PRO A 128 -7.17 13.57 -0.27
CA PRO A 128 -8.60 13.75 -0.48
C PRO A 128 -9.39 12.47 -0.71
N ILE A 129 -8.88 11.53 -1.52
CA ILE A 129 -9.57 10.28 -1.81
C ILE A 129 -9.64 9.38 -0.55
N ALA A 130 -8.51 9.16 0.13
CA ALA A 130 -8.48 8.35 1.34
C ALA A 130 -9.34 8.98 2.45
N TRP A 131 -9.29 10.31 2.57
CA TRP A 131 -10.06 11.06 3.55
C TRP A 131 -11.56 10.99 3.27
N PHE A 132 -11.99 11.07 2.01
CA PHE A 132 -13.39 10.91 1.62
C PHE A 132 -13.95 9.54 2.06
N PHE A 133 -13.23 8.45 1.76
CA PHE A 133 -13.65 7.10 2.15
C PHE A 133 -13.59 6.83 3.66
N SER A 134 -12.99 7.72 4.44
CA SER A 134 -12.95 7.60 5.91
C SER A 134 -14.32 7.71 6.57
N PHE A 135 -15.29 8.34 5.91
CA PHE A 135 -16.63 8.60 6.42
C PHE A 135 -17.69 7.68 5.84
N LEU A 136 -17.30 6.78 4.94
CA LEU A 136 -18.18 5.80 4.30
C LEU A 136 -17.77 4.38 4.69
N TYR A 137 -18.69 3.43 4.55
CA TYR A 137 -18.40 2.03 4.86
C TYR A 137 -17.84 1.31 3.63
N TYR A 138 -16.53 1.37 3.44
CA TYR A 138 -15.81 0.89 2.26
C TYR A 138 -14.55 0.09 2.58
N THR A 139 -14.05 -0.69 1.64
CA THR A 139 -12.88 -1.56 1.79
C THR A 139 -11.53 -0.83 1.68
N GLU A 140 -11.51 0.39 1.16
CA GLU A 140 -10.31 1.15 0.81
C GLU A 140 -9.37 1.36 2.00
N LEU A 141 -9.89 1.86 3.12
CA LEU A 141 -9.05 2.16 4.28
C LEU A 141 -8.49 0.91 4.93
N GLY A 142 -9.31 -0.15 5.03
CA GLY A 142 -8.83 -1.43 5.52
C GLY A 142 -7.70 -1.98 4.65
N SER A 143 -7.88 -1.92 3.33
CA SER A 143 -6.85 -2.30 2.36
C SER A 143 -5.55 -1.53 2.60
N VAL A 144 -5.60 -0.19 2.66
CA VAL A 144 -4.41 0.67 2.84
C VAL A 144 -3.74 0.41 4.18
N VAL A 145 -4.49 0.37 5.27
CA VAL A 145 -3.93 0.15 6.63
C VAL A 145 -3.21 -1.19 6.71
N PHE A 146 -3.81 -2.28 6.22
CA PHE A 146 -3.18 -3.58 6.29
C PHE A 146 -2.00 -3.73 5.31
N VAL A 147 -2.03 -3.09 4.14
CA VAL A 147 -0.88 -3.02 3.23
C VAL A 147 0.28 -2.28 3.87
N LEU A 148 0.05 -1.10 4.46
CA LEU A 148 1.10 -0.34 5.14
C LEU A 148 1.66 -1.08 6.36
N ALA A 149 0.80 -1.78 7.12
CA ALA A 149 1.23 -2.64 8.22
C ALA A 149 2.11 -3.78 7.73
N THR A 150 1.79 -4.37 6.56
CA THR A 150 2.60 -5.41 5.92
C THR A 150 3.98 -4.89 5.53
N ILE A 151 4.05 -3.73 4.88
CA ILE A 151 5.31 -3.08 4.48
C ILE A 151 6.14 -2.73 5.72
N LEU A 152 5.50 -2.18 6.76
CA LEU A 152 6.16 -1.83 8.02
C LEU A 152 6.75 -3.06 8.73
N ALA A 153 5.97 -4.13 8.85
CA ALA A 153 6.40 -5.37 9.48
C ALA A 153 7.55 -6.01 8.70
N ALA A 154 7.44 -6.10 7.37
CA ALA A 154 8.49 -6.61 6.49
C ALA A 154 9.77 -5.78 6.59
N GLY A 155 9.66 -4.45 6.51
CA GLY A 155 10.78 -3.53 6.64
C GLY A 155 11.48 -3.57 8.00
N ARG A 156 10.81 -4.05 9.05
CA ARG A 156 11.39 -4.29 10.38
C ARG A 156 11.95 -5.70 10.57
N GLY A 157 11.83 -6.58 9.58
CA GLY A 157 12.25 -7.98 9.64
C GLY A 157 11.26 -8.90 10.37
N ALA A 158 10.05 -8.42 10.67
CA ALA A 158 8.99 -9.22 11.29
C ALA A 158 8.16 -9.96 10.21
N HIS A 159 8.81 -10.88 9.47
CA HIS A 159 8.26 -11.50 8.27
C HIS A 159 6.97 -12.31 8.51
N VAL A 160 6.85 -12.99 9.65
CA VAL A 160 5.61 -13.70 10.01
C VAL A 160 4.46 -12.71 10.19
N LEU A 161 4.69 -11.60 10.90
CA LEU A 161 3.68 -10.56 11.08
C LEU A 161 3.33 -9.91 9.73
N ALA A 162 4.32 -9.69 8.86
CA ALA A 162 4.10 -9.18 7.51
C ALA A 162 3.24 -10.13 6.66
N ALA A 163 3.47 -11.43 6.74
CA ALA A 163 2.65 -12.42 6.06
C ALA A 163 1.20 -12.44 6.58
N LEU A 164 1.01 -12.35 7.90
CA LEU A 164 -0.31 -12.30 8.52
C LEU A 164 -1.09 -11.03 8.15
N THR A 165 -0.45 -9.86 8.26
CA THR A 165 -1.08 -8.58 7.86
C THR A 165 -1.30 -8.52 6.36
N GLY A 166 -0.41 -9.13 5.56
CA GLY A 166 -0.56 -9.29 4.11
C GLY A 166 -1.76 -10.17 3.74
N ALA A 167 -1.91 -11.31 4.39
CA ALA A 167 -3.10 -12.16 4.22
C ALA A 167 -4.38 -11.40 4.61
N ALA A 168 -4.36 -10.67 5.73
CA ALA A 168 -5.47 -9.83 6.15
C ALA A 168 -5.76 -8.74 5.09
N SER A 169 -4.75 -8.09 4.50
CA SER A 169 -4.96 -7.10 3.43
C SER A 169 -5.69 -7.68 2.22
N CYS A 170 -5.37 -8.93 1.85
CA CYS A 170 -6.02 -9.64 0.75
C CYS A 170 -7.51 -9.91 1.02
N THR A 171 -7.94 -9.97 2.30
CA THR A 171 -9.36 -10.10 2.65
C THR A 171 -10.16 -8.81 2.42
N PHE A 172 -9.52 -7.64 2.32
CA PHE A 172 -10.16 -6.39 1.93
C PHE A 172 -10.17 -6.21 0.41
N ARG A 173 -9.04 -6.52 -0.25
CA ARG A 173 -8.92 -6.48 -1.71
C ARG A 173 -7.97 -7.57 -2.20
N GLN A 174 -8.43 -8.41 -3.11
CA GLN A 174 -7.64 -9.53 -3.68
C GLN A 174 -6.34 -9.05 -4.32
N THR A 175 -6.38 -7.88 -4.97
CA THR A 175 -5.24 -7.25 -5.65
C THR A 175 -4.10 -6.89 -4.72
N ASN A 176 -4.33 -6.87 -3.40
CA ASN A 176 -3.28 -6.61 -2.41
C ASN A 176 -2.20 -7.68 -2.37
N ILE A 177 -2.40 -8.83 -3.01
CA ILE A 177 -1.34 -9.83 -3.17
C ILE A 177 -0.09 -9.25 -3.85
N VAL A 178 -0.24 -8.27 -4.73
CA VAL A 178 0.88 -7.55 -5.36
C VAL A 178 1.69 -6.77 -4.31
N TRP A 179 1.00 -6.15 -3.36
CA TRP A 179 1.66 -5.45 -2.24
C TRP A 179 2.31 -6.40 -1.24
N VAL A 180 1.77 -7.61 -1.07
CA VAL A 180 2.41 -8.67 -0.29
C VAL A 180 3.73 -9.08 -0.94
N ALA A 181 3.74 -9.29 -2.26
CA ALA A 181 4.96 -9.61 -3.01
C ALA A 181 5.99 -8.47 -2.93
N TYR A 182 5.54 -7.22 -3.08
CA TYR A 182 6.40 -6.04 -2.88
C TYR A 182 6.99 -5.99 -1.47
N ALA A 183 6.18 -6.16 -0.43
CA ALA A 183 6.63 -6.12 0.95
C ALA A 183 7.63 -7.25 1.26
N ALA A 184 7.41 -8.46 0.71
CA ALA A 184 8.34 -9.56 0.81
C ALA A 184 9.71 -9.20 0.19
N ALA A 185 9.72 -8.72 -1.06
CA ALA A 185 10.95 -8.31 -1.73
C ALA A 185 11.66 -7.19 -0.98
N PHE A 186 10.92 -6.16 -0.55
CA PHE A 186 11.44 -5.04 0.23
C PHE A 186 12.05 -5.50 1.57
N GLY A 187 11.34 -6.32 2.35
CA GLY A 187 11.80 -6.81 3.64
C GLY A 187 13.04 -7.69 3.51
N ILE A 188 13.09 -8.57 2.52
CA ILE A 188 14.24 -9.42 2.22
C ILE A 188 15.47 -8.56 1.88
N LEU A 189 15.33 -7.57 0.99
CA LEU A 189 16.40 -6.65 0.64
C LEU A 189 16.91 -5.86 1.86
N GLN A 190 16.01 -5.39 2.71
CA GLN A 190 16.37 -4.69 3.93
C GLN A 190 17.17 -5.58 4.90
N ASP A 191 16.77 -6.84 5.05
CA ASP A 191 17.50 -7.78 5.91
C ASP A 191 18.90 -8.08 5.37
N MET A 192 19.03 -8.23 4.05
CA MET A 192 20.34 -8.42 3.42
C MET A 192 21.25 -7.21 3.61
N ARG A 193 20.72 -5.99 3.45
CA ARG A 193 21.47 -4.75 3.68
C ARG A 193 21.93 -4.63 5.15
N ARG A 194 21.05 -4.95 6.10
CA ARG A 194 21.40 -4.96 7.53
C ARG A 194 22.51 -5.97 7.86
N ARG A 195 22.46 -7.17 7.26
CA ARG A 195 23.50 -8.21 7.43
C ARG A 195 24.82 -7.73 6.85
N ARG A 196 24.82 -7.19 5.63
CA ARG A 196 26.02 -6.62 5.00
C ARG A 196 26.67 -5.56 5.89
N THR A 197 25.90 -4.64 6.47
CA THR A 197 26.42 -3.62 7.37
C THR A 197 27.04 -4.23 8.64
N ARG A 198 26.41 -5.27 9.21
CA ARG A 198 26.94 -5.98 10.37
C ARG A 198 28.23 -6.74 10.06
N SER A 199 28.29 -7.44 8.94
CA SER A 199 29.49 -8.17 8.50
C SER A 199 30.67 -7.22 8.25
N GLN A 200 30.44 -6.05 7.68
CA GLN A 200 31.49 -5.03 7.49
C GLN A 200 32.06 -4.51 8.83
N VAL A 201 31.21 -4.41 9.87
CA VAL A 201 31.65 -3.98 11.22
C VAL A 201 32.38 -5.11 11.95
N SER A 202 31.99 -6.37 11.76
CA SER A 202 32.60 -7.53 12.46
C SER A 202 33.83 -8.12 11.75
N SER A 203 34.25 -7.60 10.59
CA SER A 203 35.36 -8.13 9.78
C SER A 203 35.19 -9.60 9.36
N ASP A 204 33.97 -10.12 9.40
CA ASP A 204 33.63 -11.48 9.01
C ASP A 204 33.36 -11.52 7.50
N SER A 205 34.38 -11.85 6.70
CA SER A 205 34.38 -11.76 5.24
C SER A 205 33.64 -12.91 4.52
N ASN A 206 33.08 -13.88 5.26
CA ASN A 206 32.52 -15.10 4.68
C ASN A 206 30.98 -15.09 4.49
N GLU A 207 30.27 -14.04 4.86
CA GLU A 207 28.84 -14.01 4.61
C GLU A 207 28.53 -13.77 3.11
N PRO A 208 27.58 -14.54 2.55
CA PRO A 208 27.14 -14.36 1.17
C PRO A 208 26.48 -12.99 1.00
N VAL A 209 26.98 -12.20 0.05
CA VAL A 209 26.53 -10.84 -0.20
C VAL A 209 25.81 -10.76 -1.53
N LEU A 210 24.58 -10.24 -1.53
CA LEU A 210 23.87 -9.86 -2.75
C LEU A 210 24.57 -8.66 -3.40
N TYR A 211 24.81 -8.74 -4.72
CA TYR A 211 25.19 -7.57 -5.49
C TYR A 211 23.99 -6.64 -5.63
N ASP A 212 23.99 -5.54 -4.88
CA ASP A 212 22.88 -4.57 -4.80
C ASP A 212 23.46 -3.15 -5.00
N PRO A 213 23.61 -2.70 -6.26
CA PRO A 213 24.08 -1.36 -6.56
C PRO A 213 23.05 -0.31 -6.14
N MET A 214 23.51 0.90 -5.82
CA MET A 214 22.61 2.01 -5.57
C MET A 214 21.73 2.28 -6.80
N ALA A 215 20.46 2.60 -6.60
CA ALA A 215 19.51 2.79 -7.72
C ALA A 215 19.95 3.88 -8.70
N LEU A 216 20.68 4.89 -8.23
CA LEU A 216 21.21 5.97 -9.08
C LEU A 216 22.40 5.52 -9.94
N ASP A 217 23.15 4.51 -9.49
CA ASP A 217 24.35 4.00 -10.16
C ASP A 217 24.06 2.71 -10.94
N ALA A 218 22.89 2.10 -10.71
CA ALA A 218 22.47 0.85 -11.33
C ALA A 218 22.31 0.99 -12.85
N SER A 219 22.81 -0.02 -13.57
CA SER A 219 22.74 -0.11 -15.03
C SER A 219 22.25 -1.50 -15.46
N LEU A 220 21.80 -1.62 -16.72
CA LEU A 220 21.39 -2.91 -17.27
C LEU A 220 22.54 -3.93 -17.28
N SER A 221 23.80 -3.47 -17.32
CA SER A 221 24.99 -4.34 -17.25
C SER A 221 25.21 -4.98 -15.87
N ASP A 222 24.49 -4.53 -14.84
CA ASP A 222 24.56 -5.12 -13.50
C ASP A 222 23.64 -6.33 -13.34
N ILE A 223 22.65 -6.52 -14.21
CA ILE A 223 21.70 -7.64 -14.16
C ILE A 223 22.43 -9.00 -14.09
N PRO A 224 23.44 -9.32 -14.93
CA PRO A 224 24.17 -10.59 -14.83
C PRO A 224 24.86 -10.78 -13.47
N LYS A 225 25.42 -9.70 -12.88
CA LYS A 225 26.08 -9.75 -11.57
C LYS A 225 25.07 -9.98 -10.44
N ILE A 226 23.89 -9.34 -10.51
CA ILE A 226 22.80 -9.56 -9.57
C ILE A 226 22.38 -11.04 -9.65
N LEU A 227 22.10 -11.55 -10.86
CA LEU A 227 21.66 -12.94 -11.06
C LEU A 227 22.72 -13.95 -10.59
N SER A 228 24.01 -13.71 -10.84
CA SER A 228 25.08 -14.58 -10.39
C SER A 228 25.28 -14.58 -8.87
N SER A 229 24.87 -13.55 -8.16
CA SER A 229 24.94 -13.48 -6.69
C SER A 229 23.76 -14.18 -5.98
N VAL A 230 22.63 -14.42 -6.68
CA VAL A 230 21.43 -15.05 -6.11
C VAL A 230 21.66 -16.45 -5.52
N PRO A 231 22.38 -17.37 -6.19
CA PRO A 231 22.60 -18.71 -5.64
C PRO A 231 23.26 -18.74 -4.27
N ALA A 232 24.20 -17.81 -4.03
CA ALA A 232 24.90 -17.71 -2.74
C ALA A 232 23.98 -17.32 -1.58
N ILE A 233 22.95 -16.52 -1.86
CA ILE A 233 21.98 -16.04 -0.85
C ILE A 233 20.71 -16.90 -0.78
N LEU A 234 20.58 -17.92 -1.62
CA LEU A 234 19.35 -18.73 -1.73
C LEU A 234 18.90 -19.35 -0.39
N PRO A 235 19.77 -19.93 0.46
CA PRO A 235 19.35 -20.45 1.76
C PRO A 235 18.76 -19.35 2.67
N LEU A 236 19.33 -18.15 2.62
CA LEU A 236 18.86 -17.00 3.37
C LEU A 236 17.51 -16.51 2.83
N LEU A 237 17.37 -16.48 1.48
CA LEU A 237 16.10 -16.14 0.83
C LEU A 237 14.98 -17.07 1.29
N ILE A 238 15.20 -18.38 1.28
CA ILE A 238 14.21 -19.38 1.67
C ILE A 238 13.81 -19.17 3.14
N ASN A 239 14.78 -19.01 4.04
CA ASN A 239 14.50 -18.80 5.46
C ASN A 239 13.73 -17.50 5.75
N THR A 240 13.91 -16.46 4.95
CA THR A 240 13.24 -15.18 5.14
C THR A 240 11.92 -15.11 4.42
N ALA A 241 11.81 -15.75 3.25
CA ALA A 241 10.65 -15.67 2.38
C ALA A 241 9.53 -16.67 2.70
N TRP A 242 9.82 -17.78 3.42
CA TRP A 242 8.84 -18.84 3.66
C TRP A 242 7.50 -18.38 4.26
N PRO A 243 7.42 -17.35 5.17
CA PRO A 243 6.13 -16.93 5.69
C PRO A 243 5.19 -16.39 4.61
N TYR A 244 5.75 -15.78 3.57
CA TYR A 244 4.97 -15.21 2.46
C TYR A 244 4.40 -16.26 1.51
N VAL A 245 4.91 -17.50 1.57
CA VAL A 245 4.33 -18.61 0.81
C VAL A 245 2.87 -18.85 1.23
N VAL A 246 2.55 -18.64 2.51
CA VAL A 246 1.18 -18.84 3.03
C VAL A 246 0.15 -17.95 2.35
N PRO A 247 0.28 -16.60 2.35
CA PRO A 247 -0.68 -15.74 1.66
C PRO A 247 -0.67 -15.95 0.13
N VAL A 248 0.47 -16.23 -0.48
CA VAL A 248 0.57 -16.49 -1.93
C VAL A 248 -0.14 -17.80 -2.29
N ALA A 249 0.12 -18.89 -1.56
CA ALA A 249 -0.55 -20.18 -1.77
C ALA A 249 -2.05 -20.08 -1.47
N GLY A 250 -2.43 -19.36 -0.41
CA GLY A 250 -3.83 -19.09 -0.08
C GLY A 250 -4.55 -18.34 -1.20
N PHE A 251 -3.91 -17.31 -1.75
CA PHE A 251 -4.43 -16.56 -2.89
C PHE A 251 -4.54 -17.43 -4.15
N ALA A 252 -3.51 -18.20 -4.48
CA ALA A 252 -3.54 -19.11 -5.62
C ALA A 252 -4.66 -20.16 -5.49
N SER A 253 -4.81 -20.75 -4.28
CA SER A 253 -5.89 -21.68 -3.99
C SER A 253 -7.27 -21.04 -4.11
N PHE A 254 -7.41 -19.80 -3.65
CA PHE A 254 -8.64 -19.02 -3.83
C PHE A 254 -8.96 -18.80 -5.31
N VAL A 255 -7.99 -18.35 -6.12
CA VAL A 255 -8.19 -18.11 -7.56
C VAL A 255 -8.59 -19.40 -8.29
N PHE A 256 -7.93 -20.51 -7.93
CA PHE A 256 -8.25 -21.82 -8.49
C PHE A 256 -9.66 -22.28 -8.12
N TRP A 257 -10.01 -22.21 -6.84
CA TRP A 257 -11.33 -22.61 -6.33
C TRP A 257 -12.45 -21.73 -6.88
N ASN A 258 -12.25 -20.41 -6.89
CA ASN A 258 -13.22 -19.43 -7.35
C ASN A 258 -13.32 -19.35 -8.90
N GLY A 259 -12.34 -19.92 -9.64
CA GLY A 259 -12.27 -19.80 -11.10
C GLY A 259 -11.99 -18.37 -11.60
N GLY A 260 -11.34 -17.53 -10.76
CA GLY A 260 -10.99 -16.15 -11.09
C GLY A 260 -10.67 -15.32 -9.85
N ILE A 261 -10.18 -14.10 -10.07
CA ILE A 261 -9.78 -13.19 -8.98
C ILE A 261 -11.01 -12.53 -8.34
N VAL A 262 -12.07 -12.27 -9.12
CA VAL A 262 -13.26 -11.53 -8.72
C VAL A 262 -14.26 -12.46 -8.05
N LEU A 263 -14.80 -12.08 -6.91
CA LEU A 263 -15.94 -12.74 -6.25
C LEU A 263 -17.27 -12.26 -6.87
N GLY A 264 -18.37 -12.94 -6.52
CA GLY A 264 -19.71 -12.57 -6.96
C GLY A 264 -19.93 -12.74 -8.47
N ASP A 265 -20.68 -11.82 -9.06
CA ASP A 265 -21.02 -11.86 -10.50
C ASP A 265 -19.83 -11.43 -11.35
N LYS A 266 -19.30 -12.37 -12.13
CA LYS A 266 -18.13 -12.18 -13.00
C LYS A 266 -18.49 -11.64 -14.38
N SER A 267 -19.76 -11.61 -14.75
CA SER A 267 -20.21 -11.27 -16.11
C SER A 267 -19.86 -9.84 -16.52
N ASN A 268 -19.86 -8.92 -15.53
CA ASN A 268 -19.58 -7.50 -15.73
C ASN A 268 -18.14 -7.10 -15.41
N HIS A 269 -17.25 -8.06 -15.02
CA HIS A 269 -15.89 -7.81 -14.55
C HIS A 269 -14.85 -8.58 -15.38
N ALA A 270 -15.02 -8.61 -16.70
CA ALA A 270 -14.00 -9.16 -17.58
C ALA A 270 -12.75 -8.26 -17.54
N PRO A 271 -11.57 -8.78 -17.13
CA PRO A 271 -10.34 -7.99 -17.12
C PRO A 271 -9.97 -7.62 -18.56
N THR A 272 -9.87 -6.34 -18.82
CA THR A 272 -9.42 -5.80 -20.09
C THR A 272 -8.19 -4.92 -19.89
N LEU A 273 -7.31 -4.89 -20.88
CA LEU A 273 -6.13 -4.03 -20.83
C LEU A 273 -6.55 -2.60 -21.18
N HIS A 274 -6.63 -1.75 -20.16
CA HIS A 274 -6.93 -0.32 -20.32
C HIS A 274 -5.65 0.52 -20.26
N VAL A 275 -4.93 0.61 -21.36
CA VAL A 275 -3.70 1.43 -21.46
C VAL A 275 -3.93 2.90 -21.05
N PRO A 276 -5.06 3.55 -21.40
CA PRO A 276 -5.33 4.92 -20.94
C PRO A 276 -5.33 5.10 -19.42
N GLN A 277 -5.71 4.08 -18.62
CA GLN A 277 -5.66 4.18 -17.16
C GLN A 277 -4.26 4.43 -16.61
N LEU A 278 -3.22 3.93 -17.29
CA LEU A 278 -1.83 4.18 -16.90
C LEU A 278 -1.49 5.67 -17.02
N TYR A 279 -1.95 6.33 -18.08
CA TYR A 279 -1.73 7.77 -18.29
C TYR A 279 -2.52 8.61 -17.28
N TYR A 280 -3.76 8.25 -17.00
CA TYR A 280 -4.55 8.90 -15.95
C TYR A 280 -3.87 8.75 -14.58
N PHE A 281 -3.36 7.57 -14.27
CA PHE A 281 -2.61 7.35 -13.04
C PHE A 281 -1.36 8.22 -12.96
N VAL A 282 -0.55 8.27 -14.04
CA VAL A 282 0.66 9.09 -14.08
C VAL A 282 0.31 10.58 -13.96
N ALA A 283 -0.70 11.06 -14.69
CA ALA A 283 -1.14 12.44 -14.61
C ALA A 283 -1.65 12.81 -13.20
N PHE A 284 -2.46 11.96 -12.60
CA PHE A 284 -2.96 12.13 -11.25
C PHE A 284 -1.82 12.12 -10.22
N ALA A 285 -0.93 11.13 -10.28
CA ALA A 285 0.23 11.04 -9.39
C ALA A 285 1.15 12.25 -9.53
N SER A 286 1.36 12.75 -10.75
CA SER A 286 2.17 13.96 -11.01
C SER A 286 1.50 15.21 -10.45
N LEU A 287 0.18 15.35 -10.59
CA LEU A 287 -0.56 16.49 -10.05
C LEU A 287 -0.44 16.55 -8.51
N PHE A 288 -0.67 15.45 -7.82
CA PHE A 288 -0.58 15.40 -6.37
C PHE A 288 0.85 15.35 -5.85
N GLY A 289 1.79 14.79 -6.63
CA GLY A 289 3.22 14.81 -6.35
C GLY A 289 3.92 16.14 -6.69
N PHE A 290 3.23 17.07 -7.36
CA PHE A 290 3.79 18.34 -7.82
C PHE A 290 4.53 19.15 -6.73
N PRO A 291 4.03 19.28 -5.48
CA PRO A 291 4.79 19.97 -4.43
C PRO A 291 6.16 19.34 -4.13
N VAL A 292 6.26 18.00 -4.23
CA VAL A 292 7.53 17.28 -4.07
C VAL A 292 8.43 17.51 -5.28
N LEU A 293 7.84 17.52 -6.47
CA LEU A 293 8.56 17.77 -7.72
C LEU A 293 9.13 19.21 -7.82
N ILE A 294 8.49 20.20 -7.15
CA ILE A 294 8.94 21.60 -7.14
C ILE A 294 9.86 21.90 -5.94
N SER A 295 10.01 20.99 -4.98
CA SER A 295 10.78 21.27 -3.77
C SER A 295 12.20 21.70 -4.12
N ALA A 296 12.71 22.73 -3.42
CA ALA A 296 13.99 23.35 -3.71
C ALA A 296 15.21 22.41 -3.50
N GLU A 297 15.05 21.37 -2.68
CA GLU A 297 16.13 20.42 -2.38
C GLU A 297 16.28 19.31 -3.43
N THR A 298 15.19 18.94 -4.08
CA THR A 298 15.19 17.94 -5.16
C THR A 298 14.83 18.53 -6.51
N GLY A 299 14.57 19.81 -6.56
CA GLY A 299 14.09 20.72 -7.59
C GLY A 299 13.74 20.13 -8.95
N THR A 300 12.59 20.52 -9.48
CA THR A 300 12.16 20.16 -10.85
C THR A 300 13.26 20.42 -11.87
N MET A 301 14.04 21.49 -11.69
CA MET A 301 15.19 21.80 -12.53
C MET A 301 16.30 20.75 -12.39
N SER A 302 16.54 20.24 -11.18
CA SER A 302 17.48 19.14 -10.96
C SER A 302 16.95 17.83 -11.57
N LEU A 303 15.66 17.54 -11.40
CA LEU A 303 15.03 16.36 -12.00
C LEU A 303 15.00 16.45 -13.53
N ILE A 304 14.60 17.60 -14.08
CA ILE A 304 14.63 17.85 -15.53
C ILE A 304 16.05 17.78 -16.05
N GLY A 305 17.01 18.37 -15.35
CA GLY A 305 18.43 18.29 -15.70
C GLY A 305 18.94 16.86 -15.69
N GLU A 306 18.58 16.06 -14.67
CA GLU A 306 18.98 14.65 -14.58
C GLU A 306 18.29 13.79 -15.65
N VAL A 307 16.99 13.97 -15.88
CA VAL A 307 16.26 13.29 -16.97
C VAL A 307 16.86 13.65 -18.31
N THR A 308 17.10 14.94 -18.59
CA THR A 308 17.71 15.41 -19.83
C THR A 308 19.13 14.85 -20.00
N ARG A 309 19.92 14.85 -18.94
CA ARG A 309 21.26 14.25 -18.93
C ARG A 309 21.22 12.74 -19.22
N ARG A 310 20.27 12.01 -18.63
CA ARG A 310 20.09 10.59 -18.88
C ARG A 310 19.61 10.30 -20.31
N MET A 311 18.69 11.12 -20.81
CA MET A 311 18.18 10.98 -22.18
C MET A 311 19.23 11.35 -23.22
N SER A 312 20.05 12.37 -22.98
CA SER A 312 21.09 12.85 -23.88
C SER A 312 22.45 12.18 -23.71
N GLY A 313 22.62 11.30 -22.72
CA GLY A 313 23.89 10.67 -22.34
C GLY A 313 24.48 9.66 -23.33
N GLY A 314 24.03 9.67 -24.60
CA GLY A 314 24.55 8.85 -25.71
C GLY A 314 23.49 8.62 -26.79
N THR A 315 23.93 8.43 -28.01
CA THR A 315 23.06 8.27 -29.19
C THR A 315 22.03 7.12 -28.99
N SER A 316 22.45 6.02 -28.39
CA SER A 316 21.57 4.87 -28.09
C SER A 316 20.46 5.24 -27.11
N ARG A 317 20.76 5.99 -26.05
CA ARG A 317 19.75 6.42 -25.06
C ARG A 317 18.76 7.42 -25.64
N LEU A 318 19.26 8.34 -26.46
CA LEU A 318 18.42 9.29 -27.19
C LEU A 318 17.43 8.56 -28.12
N ILE A 319 17.91 7.59 -28.90
CA ILE A 319 17.07 6.78 -29.79
C ILE A 319 16.02 6.00 -28.99
N THR A 320 16.42 5.37 -27.89
CA THR A 320 15.50 4.63 -27.02
C THR A 320 14.43 5.55 -26.42
N SER A 321 14.81 6.75 -25.98
CA SER A 321 13.88 7.73 -25.41
C SER A 321 12.90 8.26 -26.47
N VAL A 322 13.37 8.55 -27.66
CA VAL A 322 12.53 8.98 -28.79
C VAL A 322 11.58 7.87 -29.21
N ALA A 323 12.07 6.60 -29.29
CA ALA A 323 11.25 5.44 -29.63
C ALA A 323 10.15 5.19 -28.57
N LEU A 324 10.48 5.27 -27.26
CA LEU A 324 9.53 5.13 -26.19
C LEU A 324 8.48 6.26 -26.20
N THR A 325 8.90 7.49 -26.41
CA THR A 325 7.98 8.64 -26.54
C THR A 325 7.05 8.44 -27.74
N GLY A 326 7.58 8.01 -28.88
CA GLY A 326 6.77 7.69 -30.06
C GLY A 326 5.75 6.58 -29.81
N LEU A 327 6.15 5.48 -29.14
CA LEU A 327 5.25 4.40 -28.75
C LEU A 327 4.15 4.87 -27.79
N ILE A 328 4.47 5.74 -26.84
CA ILE A 328 3.50 6.36 -25.92
C ILE A 328 2.50 7.20 -26.71
N MET A 329 2.96 8.06 -27.62
CA MET A 329 2.09 8.91 -28.45
C MET A 329 1.19 8.08 -29.37
N ILE A 330 1.71 7.03 -29.99
CA ILE A 330 0.94 6.10 -30.81
C ILE A 330 -0.11 5.39 -29.96
N SER A 331 0.25 4.91 -28.78
CA SER A 331 -0.69 4.24 -27.88
C SER A 331 -1.80 5.18 -27.41
N ILE A 332 -1.51 6.45 -27.10
CA ILE A 332 -2.53 7.45 -26.78
C ILE A 332 -3.46 7.61 -27.97
N HIS A 333 -2.93 7.82 -29.18
CA HIS A 333 -3.75 8.03 -30.38
C HIS A 333 -4.61 6.80 -30.76
N TRP A 334 -4.13 5.59 -30.47
CA TRP A 334 -4.87 4.36 -30.79
C TRP A 334 -6.00 4.05 -29.81
N PHE A 335 -5.91 4.54 -28.57
CA PHE A 335 -6.88 4.27 -27.50
C PHE A 335 -7.73 5.48 -27.09
N THR A 336 -7.55 6.64 -27.73
CA THR A 336 -8.46 7.80 -27.67
C THR A 336 -9.32 7.87 -28.92
#